data_a9df6b6f72218a3a93d0b9b1273fcf3b
#
_entry.id   a9df6b6f72218a3a93d0b9b1273fcf3b
#
_cell.length_a   1.000
_cell.length_b   1.000
_cell.length_c   1.000
_cell.angle_alpha   90.00
_cell.angle_beta   90.00
_cell.angle_gamma   90.00
#
_symmetry.space_group_name_H-M   'P 1'
#
loop_
_entity.id
_entity.type
_entity.pdbx_description
1 polymer ?
#
loop_
_entity_poly.entity_id
_entity_poly.type
_entity_poly.pdbx_seq_one_letter_code
_entity_poly.pdbx_strand_id
1 'polypeptide(L)'
;VMMAQYTAFANLGACTDFGELVTSLKDYLAGKDGGVVIGYGYDHNFLKEQKHPTKAELDKVSDKVPVCILHTSGHMCVANSVLLQECGITKDTEDPKGGKFGRDANGEPNGYIEEVPAMAKVLMSMFSRAKADFGEQMGLAQQVYLKYGITTVQDGATNGSSFQNLASYAESGGFCLDVVSYLLADEAGEITEKFPSYENQYQGHLKIGGEKIILDGSPQGRSAWLSKPYEGEETYCGYPACGDGQVREWVEESVKSGRQLLAHCNGDAASQQYLDAFSKMAEESPECLEKIRALRPVMIHCQTVREDQLEEMARLGMVPSIFVAHTYYWGDVHLKNLGPVRGANISPVKSAMERGLVYNFHQDPPVVEPDMLRTVWCAVNRMTRTGQPIGPGQRVSVFDALKGVTVHAAYAYHEEGQKGTLTAGKLADMVILDRNPLKTEPMQIKDIKVLETVKEGKTLYRKEDI
;
A
#
# COMPACT_ATOMS: atom_id res chain seq x y z
N VAL A 1 -2.29 4.07 -10.23
CA VAL A 1 -1.37 3.55 -11.27
C VAL A 1 -1.05 2.08 -11.04
N MET A 2 -0.50 1.68 -9.89
CA MET A 2 -0.15 0.27 -9.62
C MET A 2 -1.31 -0.69 -9.87
N MET A 3 -2.49 -0.43 -9.29
CA MET A 3 -3.66 -1.30 -9.51
C MET A 3 -4.00 -1.46 -11.00
N ALA A 4 -3.91 -0.38 -11.77
CA ALA A 4 -4.16 -0.42 -13.22
C ALA A 4 -3.17 -1.35 -13.94
N GLN A 5 -1.88 -1.23 -13.65
CA GLN A 5 -0.84 -2.10 -14.23
C GLN A 5 -1.08 -3.57 -13.91
N TYR A 6 -1.49 -3.86 -12.67
CA TYR A 6 -1.70 -5.24 -12.22
C TYR A 6 -2.94 -5.90 -12.81
N THR A 7 -3.93 -5.16 -13.31
CA THR A 7 -5.10 -5.75 -14.01
C THR A 7 -4.70 -6.50 -15.29
N ALA A 8 -3.53 -6.19 -15.85
CA ALA A 8 -3.00 -6.85 -17.04
C ALA A 8 -2.12 -8.07 -16.74
N PHE A 9 -1.84 -8.41 -15.47
CA PHE A 9 -0.90 -9.45 -15.06
C PHE A 9 -1.62 -10.71 -14.55
N ALA A 10 -0.90 -11.83 -14.51
CA ALA A 10 -1.41 -13.06 -13.92
C ALA A 10 -1.58 -12.91 -12.40
N ASN A 11 -2.78 -13.06 -11.89
CA ASN A 11 -3.04 -13.04 -10.44
C ASN A 11 -2.68 -14.40 -9.83
N LEU A 12 -1.68 -14.40 -8.94
CA LEU A 12 -1.14 -15.58 -8.26
C LEU A 12 -1.56 -15.68 -6.79
N GLY A 13 -2.39 -14.76 -6.31
CA GLY A 13 -2.79 -14.69 -4.90
C GLY A 13 -3.60 -15.87 -4.37
N ALA A 14 -4.17 -16.68 -5.26
CA ALA A 14 -4.88 -17.92 -4.89
C ALA A 14 -3.98 -19.17 -4.91
N CYS A 15 -2.76 -19.08 -5.47
CA CYS A 15 -1.88 -20.24 -5.60
C CYS A 15 -1.34 -20.67 -4.23
N THR A 16 -1.36 -21.97 -3.98
CA THR A 16 -0.97 -22.59 -2.71
C THR A 16 0.35 -23.37 -2.76
N ASP A 17 0.88 -23.63 -3.97
CA ASP A 17 2.18 -24.27 -4.18
C ASP A 17 2.86 -23.82 -5.48
N PHE A 18 4.11 -24.24 -5.69
CA PHE A 18 4.88 -23.90 -6.89
C PHE A 18 4.28 -24.49 -8.18
N GLY A 19 3.60 -25.61 -8.09
CA GLY A 19 2.94 -26.26 -9.25
C GLY A 19 1.79 -25.39 -9.77
N GLU A 20 0.96 -24.87 -8.88
CA GLU A 20 -0.13 -23.95 -9.21
C GLU A 20 0.40 -22.62 -9.77
N LEU A 21 1.47 -22.08 -9.20
CA LEU A 21 2.13 -20.86 -9.74
C LEU A 21 2.57 -21.08 -11.20
N VAL A 22 3.27 -22.18 -11.47
CA VAL A 22 3.75 -22.50 -12.82
C VAL A 22 2.58 -22.71 -13.79
N THR A 23 1.52 -23.40 -13.37
CA THR A 23 0.34 -23.66 -14.20
C THR A 23 -0.36 -22.33 -14.54
N SER A 24 -0.65 -21.50 -13.57
CA SER A 24 -1.30 -20.19 -13.77
C SER A 24 -0.51 -19.29 -14.72
N LEU A 25 0.82 -19.28 -14.62
CA LEU A 25 1.69 -18.51 -15.52
C LEU A 25 1.74 -19.08 -16.94
N LYS A 26 1.68 -20.40 -17.10
CA LYS A 26 1.56 -21.06 -18.43
C LYS A 26 0.24 -20.76 -19.10
N ASP A 27 -0.87 -20.83 -18.35
CA ASP A 27 -2.19 -20.49 -18.86
C ASP A 27 -2.27 -19.04 -19.30
N TYR A 28 -1.68 -18.13 -18.52
CA TYR A 28 -1.56 -16.73 -18.88
C TYR A 28 -0.73 -16.52 -20.16
N LEU A 29 0.41 -17.21 -20.30
CA LEU A 29 1.25 -17.16 -21.50
C LEU A 29 0.53 -17.69 -22.75
N ALA A 30 -0.24 -18.77 -22.61
CA ALA A 30 -0.99 -19.38 -23.71
C ALA A 30 -2.09 -18.47 -24.27
N GLY A 31 -2.62 -17.55 -23.46
CA GLY A 31 -3.60 -16.54 -23.84
C GLY A 31 -3.02 -15.27 -24.47
N LYS A 32 -1.68 -15.20 -24.68
CA LYS A 32 -1.02 -13.99 -25.20
C LYS A 32 -0.13 -14.30 -26.43
N ASP A 33 -0.09 -13.37 -27.36
CA ASP A 33 0.77 -13.43 -28.56
C ASP A 33 2.23 -13.10 -28.23
N GLY A 34 2.86 -13.88 -27.33
CA GLY A 34 4.28 -13.72 -26.99
C GLY A 34 4.55 -12.50 -26.07
N GLY A 35 5.83 -12.15 -25.93
CA GLY A 35 6.25 -10.94 -25.20
C GLY A 35 6.86 -11.26 -23.83
N VAL A 36 6.20 -10.90 -22.73
CA VAL A 36 6.67 -11.10 -21.35
C VAL A 36 5.56 -11.72 -20.50
N VAL A 37 5.94 -12.47 -19.47
CA VAL A 37 5.02 -13.01 -18.48
C VAL A 37 5.25 -12.31 -17.15
N ILE A 38 4.23 -11.58 -16.69
CA ILE A 38 4.26 -10.93 -15.39
C ILE A 38 3.13 -11.53 -14.53
N GLY A 39 3.50 -12.06 -13.37
CA GLY A 39 2.56 -12.48 -12.34
C GLY A 39 2.69 -11.62 -11.09
N TYR A 40 1.65 -11.58 -10.27
CA TYR A 40 1.67 -10.83 -9.01
C TYR A 40 0.87 -11.53 -7.91
N GLY A 41 1.15 -11.16 -6.67
CA GLY A 41 0.34 -11.54 -5.53
C GLY A 41 0.70 -12.89 -4.90
N TYR A 42 1.78 -13.58 -5.34
CA TYR A 42 2.22 -14.76 -4.62
C TYR A 42 2.72 -14.39 -3.21
N ASP A 43 2.49 -15.25 -2.24
CA ASP A 43 3.00 -15.08 -0.88
C ASP A 43 3.68 -16.38 -0.41
N HIS A 44 5.00 -16.33 -0.23
CA HIS A 44 5.79 -17.46 0.20
C HIS A 44 5.38 -18.03 1.56
N ASN A 45 4.75 -17.22 2.42
CA ASN A 45 4.24 -17.67 3.72
C ASN A 45 3.01 -18.58 3.61
N PHE A 46 2.28 -18.51 2.49
CA PHE A 46 1.09 -19.32 2.23
C PHE A 46 1.33 -20.46 1.25
N LEU A 47 2.47 -20.45 0.57
CA LEU A 47 2.87 -21.58 -0.26
C LEU A 47 3.22 -22.78 0.61
N LYS A 48 2.87 -23.98 0.16
CA LYS A 48 3.17 -25.24 0.82
C LYS A 48 4.66 -25.41 1.11
N GLU A 49 5.51 -24.90 0.23
CA GLU A 49 6.96 -24.95 0.34
C GLU A 49 7.51 -23.98 1.40
N GLN A 50 6.73 -23.02 1.89
CA GLN A 50 7.11 -22.02 2.89
C GLN A 50 8.41 -21.26 2.58
N LYS A 51 8.65 -21.02 1.27
CA LYS A 51 9.81 -20.29 0.75
C LYS A 51 9.48 -19.61 -0.57
N HIS A 52 10.32 -18.66 -0.97
CA HIS A 52 10.22 -18.07 -2.30
C HIS A 52 10.52 -19.11 -3.40
N PRO A 53 9.81 -19.10 -4.55
CA PRO A 53 10.25 -19.80 -5.74
C PRO A 53 11.58 -19.22 -6.22
N THR A 54 12.26 -19.95 -7.10
CA THR A 54 13.53 -19.53 -7.70
C THR A 54 13.40 -19.47 -9.22
N LYS A 55 14.46 -19.03 -9.90
CA LYS A 55 14.51 -19.08 -11.37
C LYS A 55 14.18 -20.48 -11.92
N ALA A 56 14.53 -21.55 -11.20
CA ALA A 56 14.30 -22.92 -11.66
C ALA A 56 12.79 -23.27 -11.75
N GLU A 57 11.95 -22.70 -10.89
CA GLU A 57 10.50 -22.84 -11.02
C GLU A 57 9.97 -22.02 -12.19
N LEU A 58 10.46 -20.80 -12.40
CA LEU A 58 10.00 -19.93 -13.47
C LEU A 58 10.51 -20.36 -14.85
N ASP A 59 11.67 -21.00 -14.94
CA ASP A 59 12.20 -21.61 -16.18
C ASP A 59 11.29 -22.75 -16.69
N LYS A 60 10.48 -23.38 -15.79
CA LYS A 60 9.43 -24.35 -16.19
C LYS A 60 8.26 -23.69 -16.90
N VAL A 61 8.05 -22.39 -16.72
CA VAL A 61 7.03 -21.61 -17.45
C VAL A 61 7.52 -21.36 -18.88
N SER A 62 8.74 -20.81 -19.00
CA SER A 62 9.40 -20.59 -20.30
C SER A 62 10.91 -20.44 -20.13
N ASP A 63 11.65 -21.07 -21.04
CA ASP A 63 13.08 -20.93 -21.25
C ASP A 63 13.43 -19.96 -22.40
N LYS A 64 12.42 -19.30 -22.99
CA LYS A 64 12.55 -18.39 -24.14
C LYS A 64 11.99 -17.00 -23.89
N VAL A 65 11.01 -16.89 -23.01
CA VAL A 65 10.29 -15.65 -22.70
C VAL A 65 10.66 -15.18 -21.31
N PRO A 66 10.95 -13.88 -21.10
CA PRO A 66 11.15 -13.31 -19.77
C PRO A 66 9.93 -13.53 -18.89
N VAL A 67 10.15 -14.07 -17.69
CA VAL A 67 9.12 -14.30 -16.67
C VAL A 67 9.52 -13.61 -15.39
N CYS A 68 8.61 -12.81 -14.82
CA CYS A 68 8.79 -12.19 -13.52
C CYS A 68 7.51 -12.35 -12.69
N ILE A 69 7.66 -12.68 -11.41
CA ILE A 69 6.53 -12.69 -10.48
C ILE A 69 6.81 -11.75 -9.30
N LEU A 70 5.81 -10.97 -8.95
CA LEU A 70 5.87 -10.01 -7.85
C LEU A 70 5.23 -10.61 -6.60
N HIS A 71 5.95 -10.51 -5.50
CA HIS A 71 5.41 -10.87 -4.19
C HIS A 71 4.27 -9.93 -3.79
N THR A 72 3.31 -10.44 -3.03
CA THR A 72 2.15 -9.66 -2.57
C THR A 72 2.51 -8.38 -1.82
N SER A 73 3.68 -8.33 -1.15
CA SER A 73 4.13 -7.11 -0.45
C SER A 73 4.61 -5.97 -1.36
N GLY A 74 4.88 -6.25 -2.64
CA GLY A 74 5.50 -5.28 -3.55
C GLY A 74 7.01 -5.05 -3.35
N HIS A 75 7.61 -5.65 -2.31
CA HIS A 75 9.04 -5.46 -1.95
C HIS A 75 9.97 -6.56 -2.48
N MET A 76 9.45 -7.56 -3.16
CA MET A 76 10.23 -8.71 -3.65
C MET A 76 9.69 -9.19 -4.99
N CYS A 77 10.59 -9.70 -5.83
CA CYS A 77 10.20 -10.39 -7.05
C CYS A 77 11.10 -11.60 -7.33
N VAL A 78 10.68 -12.44 -8.26
CA VAL A 78 11.48 -13.54 -8.77
C VAL A 78 11.51 -13.47 -10.29
N ALA A 79 12.69 -13.56 -10.86
CA ALA A 79 12.97 -13.56 -12.30
C ALA A 79 13.44 -14.93 -12.79
N ASN A 80 13.03 -15.33 -14.00
CA ASN A 80 13.59 -16.54 -14.64
C ASN A 80 15.00 -16.29 -15.22
N SER A 81 15.64 -17.34 -15.67
CA SER A 81 17.01 -17.27 -16.24
C SER A 81 17.10 -16.34 -17.45
N VAL A 82 16.09 -16.31 -18.30
CA VAL A 82 16.02 -15.43 -19.47
C VAL A 82 16.07 -13.96 -19.06
N LEU A 83 15.23 -13.56 -18.10
CA LEU A 83 15.17 -12.17 -17.63
C LEU A 83 16.45 -11.75 -16.92
N LEU A 84 17.04 -12.61 -16.08
CA LEU A 84 18.32 -12.34 -15.41
C LEU A 84 19.41 -12.08 -16.43
N GLN A 85 19.51 -12.92 -17.48
CA GLN A 85 20.49 -12.77 -18.55
C GLN A 85 20.29 -11.46 -19.32
N GLU A 86 19.06 -11.13 -19.72
CA GLU A 86 18.75 -9.90 -20.46
C GLU A 86 19.06 -8.64 -19.65
N CYS A 87 18.86 -8.70 -18.32
CA CYS A 87 19.20 -7.60 -17.41
C CYS A 87 20.69 -7.59 -17.02
N GLY A 88 21.52 -8.53 -17.50
CA GLY A 88 22.93 -8.63 -17.15
C GLY A 88 23.17 -8.85 -15.66
N ILE A 89 22.28 -9.61 -14.98
CA ILE A 89 22.44 -9.98 -13.59
C ILE A 89 23.18 -11.32 -13.52
N THR A 90 24.42 -11.26 -13.05
CA THR A 90 25.36 -12.39 -12.96
C THR A 90 25.87 -12.56 -11.53
N LYS A 91 26.70 -13.56 -11.29
CA LYS A 91 27.38 -13.76 -10.00
C LYS A 91 28.24 -12.55 -9.57
N ASP A 92 28.75 -11.80 -10.55
CA ASP A 92 29.64 -10.66 -10.31
C ASP A 92 28.85 -9.32 -10.17
N THR A 93 27.51 -9.35 -10.29
CA THR A 93 26.68 -8.16 -10.10
C THR A 93 26.58 -7.83 -8.61
N GLU A 94 27.04 -6.65 -8.21
CA GLU A 94 26.95 -6.18 -6.83
C GLU A 94 25.51 -5.85 -6.44
N ASP A 95 25.18 -6.04 -5.16
CA ASP A 95 23.91 -5.61 -4.60
C ASP A 95 23.83 -4.08 -4.56
N PRO A 96 22.78 -3.45 -5.07
CA PRO A 96 22.62 -2.01 -4.95
C PRO A 96 22.35 -1.60 -3.50
N LYS A 97 22.72 -0.37 -3.14
CA LYS A 97 22.40 0.16 -1.80
C LYS A 97 20.91 0.10 -1.54
N GLY A 98 20.52 -0.58 -0.48
CA GLY A 98 19.10 -0.76 -0.10
C GLY A 98 18.35 -1.82 -0.92
N GLY A 99 19.03 -2.72 -1.60
CA GLY A 99 18.44 -3.85 -2.31
C GLY A 99 19.37 -5.04 -2.39
N LYS A 100 18.86 -6.22 -2.80
CA LYS A 100 19.63 -7.47 -2.79
C LYS A 100 19.24 -8.38 -3.94
N PHE A 101 20.25 -9.05 -4.53
CA PHE A 101 20.08 -10.18 -5.45
C PHE A 101 20.32 -11.51 -4.70
N GLY A 102 19.30 -12.36 -4.65
CA GLY A 102 19.42 -13.70 -4.05
C GLY A 102 20.39 -14.57 -4.84
N ARG A 103 21.19 -15.37 -4.11
CA ARG A 103 22.22 -16.25 -4.68
C ARG A 103 22.05 -17.67 -4.18
N ASP A 104 22.48 -18.62 -4.98
CA ASP A 104 22.60 -20.02 -4.58
C ASP A 104 23.93 -20.28 -3.83
N ALA A 105 24.15 -21.54 -3.46
CA ALA A 105 25.37 -21.96 -2.76
C ALA A 105 26.67 -21.76 -3.55
N ASN A 106 26.59 -21.59 -4.87
CA ASN A 106 27.72 -21.34 -5.77
C ASN A 106 27.91 -19.83 -6.05
N GLY A 107 27.10 -18.97 -5.46
CA GLY A 107 27.11 -17.53 -5.69
C GLY A 107 26.38 -17.10 -6.96
N GLU A 108 25.72 -17.99 -7.68
CA GLU A 108 24.96 -17.67 -8.89
C GLU A 108 23.59 -17.06 -8.51
N PRO A 109 23.07 -16.06 -9.26
CA PRO A 109 21.74 -15.52 -9.01
C PRO A 109 20.68 -16.62 -9.07
N ASN A 110 19.88 -16.74 -8.00
CA ASN A 110 18.83 -17.74 -7.89
C ASN A 110 17.44 -17.27 -8.41
N GLY A 111 17.36 -16.01 -8.86
CA GLY A 111 16.14 -15.39 -9.35
C GLY A 111 15.42 -14.50 -8.34
N TYR A 112 15.61 -14.68 -7.05
CA TYR A 112 15.03 -13.83 -6.01
C TYR A 112 15.70 -12.45 -5.99
N ILE A 113 14.88 -11.39 -5.85
CA ILE A 113 15.32 -9.98 -5.85
C ILE A 113 14.51 -9.24 -4.80
N GLU A 114 15.20 -8.46 -3.97
CA GLU A 114 14.60 -7.79 -2.80
C GLU A 114 14.81 -6.28 -2.89
N GLU A 115 13.76 -5.53 -2.55
CA GLU A 115 13.62 -4.09 -2.50
C GLU A 115 13.76 -3.35 -3.84
N VAL A 116 13.14 -2.17 -3.88
CA VAL A 116 12.99 -1.35 -5.08
C VAL A 116 14.30 -1.09 -5.84
N PRO A 117 15.45 -0.77 -5.20
CA PRO A 117 16.69 -0.50 -5.94
C PRO A 117 17.18 -1.70 -6.76
N ALA A 118 16.98 -2.93 -6.27
CA ALA A 118 17.34 -4.14 -7.02
C ALA A 118 16.25 -4.54 -8.03
N MET A 119 14.98 -4.43 -7.64
CA MET A 119 13.83 -4.77 -8.48
C MET A 119 13.70 -3.87 -9.71
N ALA A 120 14.04 -2.59 -9.60
CA ALA A 120 13.93 -1.63 -10.70
C ALA A 120 14.63 -2.12 -11.98
N LYS A 121 15.77 -2.79 -11.84
CA LYS A 121 16.56 -3.30 -12.99
C LYS A 121 15.77 -4.30 -13.85
N VAL A 122 14.97 -5.17 -13.23
CA VAL A 122 14.15 -6.17 -13.95
C VAL A 122 12.77 -5.63 -14.30
N LEU A 123 12.14 -4.85 -13.43
CA LEU A 123 10.78 -4.33 -13.64
C LEU A 123 10.73 -3.33 -14.79
N MET A 124 11.72 -2.44 -14.93
CA MET A 124 11.79 -1.51 -16.08
C MET A 124 11.85 -2.29 -17.41
N SER A 125 12.63 -3.38 -17.50
CA SER A 125 12.68 -4.23 -18.67
C SER A 125 11.34 -4.90 -18.98
N MET A 126 10.64 -5.36 -17.94
CA MET A 126 9.36 -6.05 -18.09
C MET A 126 8.23 -5.08 -18.47
N PHE A 127 8.09 -3.96 -17.77
CA PHE A 127 7.01 -3.00 -18.00
C PHE A 127 7.11 -2.28 -19.34
N SER A 128 8.34 -1.99 -19.83
CA SER A 128 8.53 -1.40 -21.16
C SER A 128 8.07 -2.30 -22.31
N ARG A 129 7.94 -3.60 -22.08
CA ARG A 129 7.50 -4.60 -23.06
C ARG A 129 6.03 -5.01 -22.88
N ALA A 130 5.46 -4.76 -21.72
CA ALA A 130 4.06 -5.00 -21.48
C ALA A 130 3.25 -3.98 -22.27
N LYS A 131 2.83 -4.35 -23.49
CA LYS A 131 1.96 -3.53 -24.35
C LYS A 131 0.54 -3.53 -23.76
N ALA A 132 0.28 -2.62 -22.85
CA ALA A 132 -1.04 -2.46 -22.29
C ALA A 132 -1.49 -1.01 -22.49
N ASP A 133 -2.72 -0.81 -22.95
CA ASP A 133 -3.31 0.51 -23.06
C ASP A 133 -3.58 1.06 -21.65
N PHE A 134 -2.97 2.21 -21.34
CA PHE A 134 -3.09 2.84 -20.03
C PHE A 134 -4.54 3.19 -19.70
N GLY A 135 -5.29 3.69 -20.68
CA GLY A 135 -6.70 4.08 -20.50
C GLY A 135 -7.58 2.88 -20.18
N GLU A 136 -7.41 1.78 -20.93
CA GLU A 136 -8.12 0.52 -20.65
C GLU A 136 -7.81 -0.01 -19.25
N GLN A 137 -6.54 -0.06 -18.86
CA GLN A 137 -6.12 -0.49 -17.53
C GLN A 137 -6.70 0.39 -16.42
N MET A 138 -6.70 1.72 -16.60
CA MET A 138 -7.30 2.65 -15.64
C MET A 138 -8.82 2.46 -15.54
N GLY A 139 -9.49 2.19 -16.66
CA GLY A 139 -10.91 1.85 -16.67
C GLY A 139 -11.19 0.59 -15.83
N LEU A 140 -10.44 -0.49 -16.06
CA LEU A 140 -10.57 -1.74 -15.29
C LEU A 140 -10.28 -1.54 -13.79
N ALA A 141 -9.25 -0.78 -13.45
CA ALA A 141 -8.93 -0.48 -12.05
C ALA A 141 -10.07 0.27 -11.36
N GLN A 142 -10.67 1.26 -12.02
CA GLN A 142 -11.82 1.98 -11.47
C GLN A 142 -13.00 1.05 -11.21
N GLN A 143 -13.29 0.08 -12.10
CA GLN A 143 -14.34 -0.90 -11.89
C GLN A 143 -14.08 -1.79 -10.65
N VAL A 144 -12.83 -2.14 -10.38
CA VAL A 144 -12.46 -2.87 -9.14
C VAL A 144 -12.82 -2.04 -7.91
N TYR A 145 -12.43 -0.77 -7.86
CA TYR A 145 -12.74 0.10 -6.71
C TYR A 145 -14.25 0.31 -6.54
N LEU A 146 -14.96 0.57 -7.63
CA LEU A 146 -16.43 0.75 -7.62
C LEU A 146 -17.17 -0.48 -7.09
N LYS A 147 -16.72 -1.69 -7.46
CA LYS A 147 -17.25 -2.96 -6.94
C LYS A 147 -17.18 -3.05 -5.41
N TYR A 148 -16.19 -2.41 -4.80
CA TYR A 148 -15.99 -2.36 -3.35
C TYR A 148 -16.57 -1.09 -2.69
N GLY A 149 -17.34 -0.29 -3.41
CA GLY A 149 -18.02 0.89 -2.85
C GLY A 149 -17.13 2.12 -2.69
N ILE A 150 -15.99 2.16 -3.38
CA ILE A 150 -14.99 3.22 -3.22
C ILE A 150 -15.22 4.30 -4.29
N THR A 151 -15.32 5.56 -3.86
CA THR A 151 -15.56 6.75 -4.70
C THR A 151 -14.37 7.71 -4.75
N THR A 152 -13.41 7.56 -3.82
CA THR A 152 -12.15 8.33 -3.79
C THR A 152 -11.00 7.36 -3.54
N VAL A 153 -9.96 7.42 -4.36
CA VAL A 153 -8.76 6.58 -4.27
C VAL A 153 -7.51 7.42 -4.12
N GLN A 154 -6.47 6.87 -3.50
CA GLN A 154 -5.16 7.47 -3.40
C GLN A 154 -4.18 6.77 -4.35
N ASP A 155 -3.42 7.55 -5.13
CA ASP A 155 -2.18 7.08 -5.76
C ASP A 155 -1.01 7.54 -4.89
N GLY A 156 -0.45 6.61 -4.11
CA GLY A 156 0.35 6.92 -2.93
C GLY A 156 1.86 7.08 -3.16
N ALA A 157 2.36 7.00 -4.41
CA ALA A 157 3.78 7.17 -4.74
C ALA A 157 3.93 7.49 -6.23
N THR A 158 3.50 8.67 -6.63
CA THR A 158 3.41 9.08 -8.03
C THR A 158 4.70 9.80 -8.45
N ASN A 159 5.39 9.27 -9.45
CA ASN A 159 6.51 9.94 -10.11
C ASN A 159 6.03 10.82 -11.29
N GLY A 160 6.93 11.62 -11.88
CA GLY A 160 6.60 12.56 -12.94
C GLY A 160 5.99 11.92 -14.18
N SER A 161 6.48 10.77 -14.63
CA SER A 161 5.93 10.07 -15.78
C SER A 161 4.53 9.51 -15.50
N SER A 162 4.31 8.98 -14.30
CA SER A 162 3.00 8.50 -13.87
C SER A 162 1.99 9.65 -13.75
N PHE A 163 2.41 10.80 -13.17
CA PHE A 163 1.53 11.96 -13.06
C PHE A 163 1.14 12.52 -14.42
N GLN A 164 2.08 12.61 -15.38
CA GLN A 164 1.77 13.02 -16.76
C GLN A 164 0.69 12.15 -17.40
N ASN A 165 0.76 10.82 -17.21
CA ASN A 165 -0.25 9.90 -17.74
C ASN A 165 -1.61 10.07 -17.04
N LEU A 166 -1.61 10.25 -15.70
CA LEU A 166 -2.84 10.54 -14.95
C LEU A 166 -3.48 11.84 -15.37
N ALA A 167 -2.71 12.93 -15.57
CA ALA A 167 -3.21 14.22 -16.02
C ALA A 167 -3.82 14.11 -17.42
N SER A 168 -3.13 13.45 -18.36
CA SER A 168 -3.68 13.23 -19.72
C SER A 168 -4.98 12.41 -19.70
N TYR A 169 -5.07 11.42 -18.79
CA TYR A 169 -6.29 10.64 -18.62
C TYR A 169 -7.43 11.45 -17.99
N ALA A 170 -7.12 12.32 -17.02
CA ALA A 170 -8.07 13.26 -16.42
C ALA A 170 -8.61 14.26 -17.48
N GLU A 171 -7.72 14.85 -18.30
CA GLU A 171 -8.08 15.77 -19.39
C GLU A 171 -8.98 15.12 -20.45
N SER A 172 -8.82 13.82 -20.70
CA SER A 172 -9.71 13.05 -21.58
C SER A 172 -11.08 12.74 -20.99
N GLY A 173 -11.33 13.07 -19.71
CA GLY A 173 -12.54 12.71 -18.98
C GLY A 173 -12.59 11.22 -18.60
N GLY A 174 -11.44 10.56 -18.48
CA GLY A 174 -11.36 9.12 -18.22
C GLY A 174 -11.68 8.71 -16.78
N PHE A 175 -11.53 9.61 -15.80
CA PHE A 175 -11.87 9.30 -14.42
C PHE A 175 -13.35 9.45 -14.11
N CYS A 176 -13.89 8.47 -13.42
CA CYS A 176 -15.21 8.52 -12.79
C CYS A 176 -15.14 8.45 -11.24
N LEU A 177 -13.95 8.20 -10.69
CA LEU A 177 -13.60 8.27 -9.27
C LEU A 177 -12.71 9.49 -9.04
N ASP A 178 -12.74 10.04 -7.83
CA ASP A 178 -11.73 11.01 -7.42
C ASP A 178 -10.41 10.32 -7.14
N VAL A 179 -9.33 10.86 -7.66
CA VAL A 179 -7.95 10.38 -7.47
C VAL A 179 -7.13 11.45 -6.77
N VAL A 180 -6.62 11.12 -5.58
CA VAL A 180 -5.71 11.97 -4.81
C VAL A 180 -4.30 11.43 -5.00
N SER A 181 -3.47 12.13 -5.77
CA SER A 181 -2.09 11.74 -6.04
C SER A 181 -1.14 12.35 -5.03
N TYR A 182 -0.27 11.51 -4.45
CA TYR A 182 0.85 11.95 -3.62
C TYR A 182 2.15 11.70 -4.35
N LEU A 183 2.85 12.80 -4.63
CA LEU A 183 4.05 12.81 -5.45
C LEU A 183 5.25 12.30 -4.65
N LEU A 184 6.17 11.58 -5.29
CA LEU A 184 7.46 11.29 -4.65
C LEU A 184 8.16 12.62 -4.32
N ALA A 185 8.59 12.79 -3.07
CA ALA A 185 9.09 14.08 -2.55
C ALA A 185 10.24 14.66 -3.37
N ASP A 186 11.13 13.79 -3.90
CA ASP A 186 12.27 14.23 -4.73
C ASP A 186 11.85 14.86 -6.07
N GLU A 187 10.64 14.56 -6.56
CA GLU A 187 10.11 15.07 -7.85
C GLU A 187 8.96 16.07 -7.66
N ALA A 188 8.46 16.23 -6.43
CA ALA A 188 7.22 16.96 -6.16
C ALA A 188 7.27 18.43 -6.59
N GLY A 189 8.37 19.12 -6.36
CA GLY A 189 8.56 20.51 -6.77
C GLY A 189 8.41 20.70 -8.28
N GLU A 190 9.15 19.91 -9.08
CA GLU A 190 9.12 19.97 -10.54
C GLU A 190 7.73 19.64 -11.10
N ILE A 191 7.09 18.59 -10.54
CA ILE A 191 5.75 18.18 -10.99
C ILE A 191 4.72 19.26 -10.68
N THR A 192 4.76 19.85 -9.49
CA THR A 192 3.82 20.91 -9.08
C THR A 192 4.00 22.19 -9.91
N GLU A 193 5.25 22.56 -10.23
CA GLU A 193 5.52 23.67 -11.14
C GLU A 193 4.95 23.45 -12.55
N LYS A 194 5.02 22.22 -13.04
CA LYS A 194 4.50 21.83 -14.36
C LYS A 194 2.96 21.73 -14.38
N PHE A 195 2.34 21.35 -13.27
CA PHE A 195 0.91 21.09 -13.14
C PHE A 195 0.24 21.86 -11.99
N PRO A 196 0.40 23.18 -11.89
CA PRO A 196 -0.04 23.96 -10.73
C PRO A 196 -1.56 23.96 -10.51
N SER A 197 -2.36 23.74 -11.56
CA SER A 197 -3.82 23.70 -11.46
C SER A 197 -4.36 22.47 -10.72
N TYR A 198 -3.54 21.43 -10.53
CA TYR A 198 -3.91 20.21 -9.83
C TYR A 198 -3.59 20.27 -8.33
N GLU A 199 -2.80 21.25 -7.86
CA GLU A 199 -2.41 21.33 -6.45
C GLU A 199 -3.62 21.66 -5.57
N ASN A 200 -4.00 20.72 -4.70
CA ASN A 200 -5.16 20.79 -3.82
C ASN A 200 -6.53 21.02 -4.51
N GLN A 201 -6.58 20.92 -5.84
CA GLN A 201 -7.80 21.15 -6.64
C GLN A 201 -8.00 20.01 -7.64
N TYR A 202 -9.23 19.53 -7.73
CA TYR A 202 -9.59 18.54 -8.74
C TYR A 202 -9.69 19.14 -10.13
N GLN A 203 -8.97 18.53 -11.08
CA GLN A 203 -9.11 18.73 -12.50
C GLN A 203 -9.48 17.37 -13.12
N GLY A 204 -10.69 17.22 -13.65
CA GLY A 204 -11.15 15.93 -14.19
C GLY A 204 -11.05 14.77 -13.19
N HIS A 205 -11.42 15.01 -11.93
CA HIS A 205 -11.32 14.03 -10.81
C HIS A 205 -9.89 13.66 -10.35
N LEU A 206 -8.85 14.34 -10.79
CA LEU A 206 -7.48 14.18 -10.32
C LEU A 206 -7.04 15.43 -9.55
N LYS A 207 -6.38 15.25 -8.38
CA LYS A 207 -5.67 16.32 -7.68
C LYS A 207 -4.33 15.85 -7.13
N ILE A 208 -3.39 16.76 -6.94
CA ILE A 208 -2.20 16.57 -6.10
C ILE A 208 -2.63 16.85 -4.66
N GLY A 209 -2.52 15.84 -3.78
CA GLY A 209 -2.85 15.96 -2.37
C GLY A 209 -1.65 16.27 -1.47
N GLY A 210 -0.44 16.08 -1.97
CA GLY A 210 0.80 16.28 -1.22
C GLY A 210 1.95 15.42 -1.73
N GLU A 211 2.84 15.08 -0.80
CA GLU A 211 4.11 14.39 -1.08
C GLU A 211 4.21 13.04 -0.35
N LYS A 212 5.03 12.15 -0.86
CA LYS A 212 5.26 10.80 -0.32
C LYS A 212 6.73 10.51 -0.17
N ILE A 213 7.10 9.95 0.99
CA ILE A 213 8.42 9.35 1.26
C ILE A 213 8.28 7.91 1.73
N ILE A 214 9.36 7.13 1.59
CA ILE A 214 9.43 5.73 2.01
C ILE A 214 10.61 5.60 2.96
N LEU A 215 10.34 5.16 4.21
CA LEU A 215 11.35 5.12 5.27
C LEU A 215 11.86 3.71 5.59
N ASP A 216 11.09 2.67 5.26
CA ASP A 216 11.49 1.28 5.48
C ASP A 216 10.78 0.30 4.54
N GLY A 217 11.02 -0.99 4.72
CA GLY A 217 10.37 -2.07 3.99
C GLY A 217 9.16 -2.68 4.70
N SER A 218 8.95 -4.00 4.57
CA SER A 218 7.76 -4.71 5.04
C SER A 218 8.03 -5.65 6.23
N PRO A 219 7.16 -5.73 7.26
CA PRO A 219 7.39 -6.55 8.44
C PRO A 219 7.24 -8.05 8.16
N GLN A 220 6.39 -8.45 7.23
CA GLN A 220 6.25 -9.85 6.82
C GLN A 220 7.46 -10.34 6.01
N GLY A 221 8.15 -9.44 5.29
CA GLY A 221 9.41 -9.69 4.60
C GLY A 221 10.64 -9.48 5.48
N ARG A 222 10.47 -9.04 6.75
CA ARG A 222 11.55 -8.74 7.71
C ARG A 222 12.48 -7.61 7.28
N SER A 223 12.03 -6.73 6.37
CA SER A 223 12.76 -5.52 5.96
C SER A 223 12.25 -4.24 6.62
N ALA A 224 11.13 -4.27 7.37
CA ALA A 224 10.70 -3.15 8.19
C ALA A 224 11.74 -2.83 9.27
N TRP A 225 12.03 -1.53 9.46
CA TRP A 225 13.06 -1.09 10.40
C TRP A 225 12.52 -0.97 11.82
N LEU A 226 12.99 -1.85 12.69
CA LEU A 226 12.55 -1.99 14.08
C LEU A 226 13.59 -1.43 15.07
N SER A 227 13.13 -0.94 16.21
CA SER A 227 13.98 -0.54 17.33
C SER A 227 14.57 -1.73 18.11
N LYS A 228 14.00 -2.92 17.94
CA LYS A 228 14.46 -4.18 18.56
C LYS A 228 14.51 -5.28 17.52
N PRO A 229 15.45 -6.25 17.65
CA PRO A 229 15.60 -7.33 16.69
C PRO A 229 14.31 -8.10 16.43
N TYR A 230 14.20 -8.65 15.23
CA TYR A 230 13.20 -9.66 14.91
C TYR A 230 13.33 -10.86 15.82
N GLU A 231 12.22 -11.57 16.05
CA GLU A 231 12.22 -12.74 16.93
C GLU A 231 13.18 -13.81 16.39
N GLY A 232 14.01 -14.35 17.28
CA GLY A 232 15.05 -15.34 16.94
C GLY A 232 16.34 -14.75 16.36
N GLU A 233 16.45 -13.42 16.23
CA GLU A 233 17.67 -12.73 15.80
C GLU A 233 18.34 -12.02 16.98
N GLU A 234 19.66 -11.93 16.97
CA GLU A 234 20.41 -11.22 18.01
C GLU A 234 20.48 -9.71 17.75
N THR A 235 20.68 -9.31 16.50
CA THR A 235 20.94 -7.92 16.11
C THR A 235 20.15 -7.41 14.92
N TYR A 236 19.54 -8.28 14.13
CA TYR A 236 18.87 -7.90 12.89
C TYR A 236 17.52 -7.22 13.17
N CYS A 237 17.44 -5.94 12.82
CA CYS A 237 16.29 -5.05 13.03
C CYS A 237 15.61 -4.58 11.72
N GLY A 238 15.92 -5.17 10.57
CA GLY A 238 15.63 -4.52 9.30
C GLY A 238 16.56 -3.31 9.07
N TYR A 239 16.17 -2.39 8.20
CA TYR A 239 17.02 -1.24 7.84
C TYR A 239 16.21 -0.04 7.37
N PRO A 240 16.74 1.20 7.56
CA PRO A 240 16.12 2.40 7.01
C PRO A 240 16.33 2.49 5.51
N ALA A 241 15.34 3.03 4.79
CA ALA A 241 15.46 3.31 3.35
C ALA A 241 16.29 4.57 3.07
N CYS A 242 16.33 5.52 4.01
CA CYS A 242 17.07 6.79 3.88
C CYS A 242 17.61 7.27 5.22
N GLY A 243 18.53 8.24 5.19
CA GLY A 243 19.13 8.80 6.41
C GLY A 243 18.31 9.95 7.00
N ASP A 244 18.54 10.24 8.28
CA ASP A 244 17.81 11.28 9.04
C ASP A 244 17.94 12.69 8.43
N GLY A 245 19.06 12.99 7.78
CA GLY A 245 19.28 14.28 7.10
C GLY A 245 18.27 14.49 5.97
N GLN A 246 18.10 13.48 5.13
CA GLN A 246 17.15 13.52 4.02
C GLN A 246 15.70 13.63 4.51
N VAL A 247 15.33 12.89 5.55
CA VAL A 247 13.96 12.97 6.13
C VAL A 247 13.68 14.37 6.67
N ARG A 248 14.66 15.00 7.32
CA ARG A 248 14.53 16.39 7.80
C ARG A 248 14.34 17.38 6.65
N GLU A 249 15.10 17.27 5.57
CA GLU A 249 14.95 18.12 4.38
C GLU A 249 13.54 18.03 3.80
N TRP A 250 12.99 16.83 3.63
CA TRP A 250 11.62 16.64 3.14
C TRP A 250 10.56 17.20 4.10
N VAL A 251 10.74 17.03 5.42
CA VAL A 251 9.83 17.59 6.42
C VAL A 251 9.89 19.12 6.41
N GLU A 252 11.08 19.71 6.36
CA GLU A 252 11.26 21.17 6.27
C GLU A 252 10.60 21.73 5.01
N GLU A 253 10.79 21.07 3.85
CA GLU A 253 10.16 21.50 2.60
C GLU A 253 8.63 21.36 2.65
N SER A 254 8.10 20.29 3.19
CA SER A 254 6.67 20.08 3.39
C SER A 254 6.05 21.20 4.25
N VAL A 255 6.65 21.52 5.39
CA VAL A 255 6.15 22.60 6.28
C VAL A 255 6.27 23.97 5.63
N LYS A 256 7.33 24.19 4.85
CA LYS A 256 7.59 25.46 4.15
C LYS A 256 6.66 25.66 2.96
N SER A 257 6.45 24.64 2.15
CA SER A 257 5.58 24.70 0.97
C SER A 257 4.09 24.59 1.32
N GLY A 258 3.75 24.09 2.50
CA GLY A 258 2.37 23.84 2.90
C GLY A 258 1.78 22.55 2.27
N ARG A 259 2.60 21.66 1.75
CA ARG A 259 2.18 20.37 1.17
C ARG A 259 2.17 19.28 2.21
N GLN A 260 1.07 18.53 2.31
CA GLN A 260 0.94 17.40 3.22
C GLN A 260 1.98 16.32 2.87
N LEU A 261 2.71 15.82 3.89
CA LEU A 261 3.68 14.75 3.72
C LEU A 261 3.15 13.43 4.26
N LEU A 262 3.24 12.38 3.44
CA LEU A 262 2.92 11.00 3.78
C LEU A 262 4.21 10.19 3.87
N ALA A 263 4.44 9.45 4.96
CA ALA A 263 5.58 8.56 5.12
C ALA A 263 5.15 7.09 5.26
N HIS A 264 5.76 6.21 4.45
CA HIS A 264 5.68 4.76 4.67
C HIS A 264 6.50 4.39 5.89
N CYS A 265 5.85 3.93 6.95
CA CYS A 265 6.46 3.53 8.22
C CYS A 265 5.81 2.25 8.73
N ASN A 266 6.44 1.11 8.49
CA ASN A 266 6.02 -0.17 9.04
C ASN A 266 6.66 -0.45 10.40
N GLY A 267 7.97 -0.21 10.50
CA GLY A 267 8.73 -0.39 11.73
C GLY A 267 8.62 0.78 12.70
N ASP A 268 8.74 0.49 13.98
CA ASP A 268 8.72 1.50 15.02
C ASP A 268 9.95 2.42 14.99
N ALA A 269 11.10 1.96 14.46
CA ALA A 269 12.26 2.83 14.25
C ALA A 269 12.04 3.79 13.07
N ALA A 270 11.42 3.36 11.97
CA ALA A 270 11.03 4.23 10.87
C ALA A 270 9.99 5.27 11.33
N SER A 271 9.02 4.83 12.15
CA SER A 271 8.05 5.73 12.78
C SER A 271 8.74 6.78 13.65
N GLN A 272 9.77 6.39 14.42
CA GLN A 272 10.54 7.32 15.24
C GLN A 272 11.30 8.34 14.40
N GLN A 273 11.96 7.92 13.32
CA GLN A 273 12.68 8.80 12.40
C GLN A 273 11.76 9.92 11.85
N TYR A 274 10.52 9.55 11.46
CA TYR A 274 9.54 10.51 10.96
C TYR A 274 9.08 11.48 12.05
N LEU A 275 8.79 10.95 13.24
CA LEU A 275 8.38 11.77 14.39
C LEU A 275 9.48 12.73 14.83
N ASP A 276 10.74 12.28 14.93
CA ASP A 276 11.87 13.10 15.36
C ASP A 276 12.08 14.30 14.43
N ALA A 277 11.89 14.11 13.11
CA ALA A 277 12.00 15.18 12.14
C ALA A 277 10.93 16.28 12.38
N PHE A 278 9.66 15.88 12.54
CA PHE A 278 8.57 16.83 12.82
C PHE A 278 8.65 17.43 14.22
N SER A 279 9.03 16.65 15.24
CA SER A 279 9.16 17.14 16.62
C SER A 279 10.21 18.21 16.73
N LYS A 280 11.36 18.04 16.06
CA LYS A 280 12.41 19.04 16.01
C LYS A 280 11.92 20.34 15.38
N MET A 281 11.17 20.29 14.28
CA MET A 281 10.55 21.47 13.67
C MET A 281 9.51 22.13 14.59
N ALA A 282 8.68 21.33 15.27
CA ALA A 282 7.66 21.81 16.18
C ALA A 282 8.25 22.53 17.43
N GLU A 283 9.46 22.19 17.82
CA GLU A 283 10.20 22.84 18.94
C GLU A 283 10.75 24.21 18.57
N GLU A 284 10.89 24.55 17.29
CA GLU A 284 11.42 25.84 16.84
C GLU A 284 10.49 26.99 17.23
N SER A 285 9.18 26.81 17.12
CA SER A 285 8.19 27.79 17.57
C SER A 285 6.77 27.21 17.67
N PRO A 286 5.88 27.81 18.50
CA PRO A 286 4.47 27.45 18.51
C PRO A 286 3.81 27.58 17.13
N GLU A 287 4.24 28.52 16.29
CA GLU A 287 3.74 28.71 14.94
C GLU A 287 4.08 27.52 14.03
N CYS A 288 5.28 26.95 14.15
CA CYS A 288 5.66 25.74 13.41
C CYS A 288 4.78 24.56 13.81
N LEU A 289 4.50 24.37 15.09
CA LEU A 289 3.59 23.32 15.56
C LEU A 289 2.18 23.48 14.96
N GLU A 290 1.63 24.69 14.94
CA GLU A 290 0.30 24.92 14.35
C GLU A 290 0.30 24.71 12.83
N LYS A 291 1.37 25.05 12.12
CA LYS A 291 1.53 24.73 10.69
C LYS A 291 1.54 23.21 10.47
N ILE A 292 2.31 22.47 11.27
CA ILE A 292 2.37 21.00 11.20
C ILE A 292 0.99 20.40 11.43
N ARG A 293 0.26 20.84 12.46
CA ARG A 293 -1.11 20.37 12.74
C ARG A 293 -2.07 20.67 11.59
N ALA A 294 -1.95 21.84 10.98
CA ALA A 294 -2.78 22.21 9.83
C ALA A 294 -2.49 21.35 8.60
N LEU A 295 -1.26 20.91 8.39
CA LEU A 295 -0.87 20.01 7.31
C LEU A 295 -1.44 18.59 7.50
N ARG A 296 -1.68 18.16 8.73
CA ARG A 296 -2.10 16.77 9.06
C ARG A 296 -1.15 15.74 8.45
N PRO A 297 0.15 15.71 8.78
CA PRO A 297 1.07 14.72 8.22
C PRO A 297 0.54 13.30 8.44
N VAL A 298 0.78 12.40 7.50
CA VAL A 298 0.21 11.04 7.56
C VAL A 298 1.31 10.01 7.74
N MET A 299 1.17 9.15 8.75
CA MET A 299 2.00 7.96 8.89
C MET A 299 1.26 6.77 8.27
N ILE A 300 1.80 6.25 7.16
CA ILE A 300 1.22 5.12 6.44
C ILE A 300 1.68 3.80 7.05
N HIS A 301 0.79 2.85 7.14
CA HIS A 301 0.87 1.51 7.71
C HIS A 301 0.76 1.46 9.23
N CYS A 302 1.61 2.17 9.98
CA CYS A 302 1.58 2.16 11.45
C CYS A 302 1.55 0.74 12.05
N GLN A 303 2.30 -0.20 11.45
CA GLN A 303 2.17 -1.61 11.85
C GLN A 303 2.67 -1.88 13.26
N THR A 304 3.85 -1.37 13.59
CA THR A 304 4.51 -1.63 14.88
C THR A 304 4.68 -0.38 15.73
N VAL A 305 3.91 0.68 15.42
CA VAL A 305 3.98 1.96 16.15
C VAL A 305 3.70 1.73 17.64
N ARG A 306 4.51 2.37 18.50
CA ARG A 306 4.45 2.25 19.96
C ARG A 306 3.47 3.24 20.57
N GLU A 307 3.10 3.02 21.84
CA GLU A 307 2.19 3.88 22.60
C GLU A 307 2.75 5.32 22.76
N ASP A 308 4.04 5.45 23.07
CA ASP A 308 4.74 6.76 23.18
C ASP A 308 4.74 7.51 21.83
N GLN A 309 4.85 6.79 20.74
CA GLN A 309 4.80 7.36 19.40
C GLN A 309 3.40 7.85 19.02
N LEU A 310 2.35 7.11 19.43
CA LEU A 310 0.96 7.56 19.24
C LEU A 310 0.66 8.84 20.05
N GLU A 311 1.25 9.01 21.24
CA GLU A 311 1.16 10.24 22.02
C GLU A 311 1.79 11.42 21.28
N GLU A 312 2.96 11.20 20.71
CA GLU A 312 3.66 12.23 19.92
C GLU A 312 2.91 12.55 18.61
N MET A 313 2.35 11.54 17.93
CA MET A 313 1.48 11.78 16.78
C MET A 313 0.28 12.67 17.16
N ALA A 314 -0.34 12.44 18.31
CA ALA A 314 -1.46 13.26 18.79
C ALA A 314 -1.01 14.71 19.07
N ARG A 315 0.17 14.91 19.67
CA ARG A 315 0.76 16.24 19.89
C ARG A 315 0.97 16.98 18.57
N LEU A 316 1.47 16.29 17.55
CA LEU A 316 1.78 16.85 16.22
C LEU A 316 0.55 16.98 15.30
N GLY A 317 -0.62 16.44 15.68
CA GLY A 317 -1.80 16.42 14.82
C GLY A 317 -1.68 15.50 13.61
N MET A 318 -0.83 14.47 13.71
CA MET A 318 -0.64 13.47 12.65
C MET A 318 -1.82 12.52 12.50
N VAL A 319 -2.01 11.99 11.29
CA VAL A 319 -3.03 11.00 10.96
C VAL A 319 -2.38 9.63 10.80
N PRO A 320 -2.67 8.65 11.67
CA PRO A 320 -2.28 7.27 11.42
C PRO A 320 -3.19 6.65 10.36
N SER A 321 -2.62 6.31 9.21
CA SER A 321 -3.29 5.50 8.19
C SER A 321 -2.90 4.04 8.41
N ILE A 322 -3.79 3.28 9.01
CA ILE A 322 -3.47 1.94 9.54
C ILE A 322 -3.86 0.85 8.54
N PHE A 323 -2.90 -0.02 8.19
CA PHE A 323 -3.17 -1.19 7.36
C PHE A 323 -3.65 -2.36 8.23
N VAL A 324 -4.84 -2.22 8.83
CA VAL A 324 -5.36 -3.17 9.81
C VAL A 324 -5.61 -4.58 9.25
N ALA A 325 -5.76 -4.75 7.93
CA ALA A 325 -5.91 -6.05 7.30
C ALA A 325 -4.66 -6.96 7.44
N HIS A 326 -3.50 -6.41 7.80
CA HIS A 326 -2.32 -7.19 8.21
C HIS A 326 -2.63 -8.17 9.35
N THR A 327 -3.57 -7.84 10.24
CA THR A 327 -3.99 -8.74 11.31
C THR A 327 -4.56 -10.06 10.79
N TYR A 328 -5.25 -10.03 9.65
CA TYR A 328 -5.79 -11.21 9.00
C TYR A 328 -4.76 -11.87 8.09
N TYR A 329 -4.23 -11.14 7.11
CA TYR A 329 -3.40 -11.73 6.07
C TYR A 329 -2.05 -12.24 6.59
N TRP A 330 -1.42 -11.52 7.53
CA TRP A 330 -0.08 -11.83 8.04
C TRP A 330 -0.01 -11.88 9.57
N GLY A 331 -1.14 -11.95 10.28
CA GLY A 331 -1.15 -11.97 11.74
C GLY A 331 -0.31 -13.11 12.33
N ASP A 332 -0.42 -14.31 11.76
CA ASP A 332 0.38 -15.47 12.19
C ASP A 332 1.88 -15.25 11.91
N VAL A 333 2.23 -14.62 10.79
CA VAL A 333 3.60 -14.24 10.42
C VAL A 333 4.17 -13.18 11.37
N HIS A 334 3.35 -12.19 11.75
CA HIS A 334 3.77 -11.16 12.69
C HIS A 334 4.00 -11.71 14.10
N LEU A 335 3.17 -12.63 14.56
CA LEU A 335 3.42 -13.34 15.83
C LEU A 335 4.75 -14.10 15.81
N LYS A 336 5.09 -14.72 14.67
CA LYS A 336 6.36 -15.43 14.48
C LYS A 336 7.55 -14.46 14.39
N ASN A 337 7.43 -13.38 13.60
CA ASN A 337 8.54 -12.47 13.30
C ASN A 337 8.84 -11.47 14.41
N LEU A 338 7.84 -11.10 15.22
CA LEU A 338 7.93 -10.05 16.24
C LEU A 338 7.78 -10.60 17.66
N GLY A 339 7.45 -11.89 17.79
CA GLY A 339 7.11 -12.53 19.06
C GLY A 339 5.67 -12.18 19.53
N PRO A 340 5.19 -12.87 20.58
CA PRO A 340 3.78 -12.81 20.98
C PRO A 340 3.34 -11.43 21.48
N VAL A 341 4.23 -10.63 22.06
CA VAL A 341 3.88 -9.32 22.61
C VAL A 341 3.81 -8.27 21.51
N ARG A 342 4.89 -8.08 20.74
CA ARG A 342 4.93 -7.08 19.65
C ARG A 342 3.98 -7.46 18.51
N GLY A 343 3.96 -8.74 18.13
CA GLY A 343 3.08 -9.24 17.07
C GLY A 343 1.60 -9.10 17.43
N ALA A 344 1.21 -9.25 18.69
CA ALA A 344 -0.17 -9.01 19.13
C ALA A 344 -0.57 -7.53 19.06
N ASN A 345 0.38 -6.61 19.19
CA ASN A 345 0.12 -5.16 19.22
C ASN A 345 0.24 -4.47 17.86
N ILE A 346 0.40 -5.21 16.77
CA ILE A 346 0.39 -4.60 15.43
C ILE A 346 -0.92 -3.87 15.14
N SER A 347 -0.85 -2.83 14.30
CA SER A 347 -2.02 -2.04 13.89
C SER A 347 -2.85 -1.58 15.10
N PRO A 348 -2.35 -0.72 15.99
CA PRO A 348 -2.96 -0.38 17.29
C PRO A 348 -4.10 0.63 17.17
N VAL A 349 -5.22 0.22 16.56
CA VAL A 349 -6.37 1.09 16.24
C VAL A 349 -7.01 1.67 17.49
N LYS A 350 -7.24 0.85 18.52
CA LYS A 350 -7.89 1.31 19.76
C LYS A 350 -6.99 2.28 20.52
N SER A 351 -5.69 2.00 20.60
CA SER A 351 -4.73 2.91 21.22
C SER A 351 -4.67 4.26 20.53
N ALA A 352 -4.75 4.31 19.19
CA ALA A 352 -4.85 5.55 18.43
C ALA A 352 -6.16 6.30 18.74
N MET A 353 -7.29 5.60 18.76
CA MET A 353 -8.60 6.16 19.10
C MET A 353 -8.65 6.75 20.51
N GLU A 354 -8.12 6.04 21.52
CA GLU A 354 -8.10 6.47 22.92
C GLU A 354 -7.25 7.74 23.15
N ARG A 355 -6.29 8.02 22.26
CA ARG A 355 -5.49 9.26 22.25
C ARG A 355 -6.12 10.38 21.42
N GLY A 356 -7.35 10.19 20.94
CA GLY A 356 -8.05 11.19 20.14
C GLY A 356 -7.51 11.38 18.72
N LEU A 357 -6.68 10.47 18.24
CA LEU A 357 -6.17 10.51 16.86
C LEU A 357 -7.30 10.22 15.86
N VAL A 358 -7.37 11.00 14.81
CA VAL A 358 -8.21 10.72 13.64
C VAL A 358 -7.45 9.73 12.76
N TYR A 359 -7.74 8.44 12.93
CA TYR A 359 -7.13 7.36 12.13
C TYR A 359 -7.98 7.04 10.90
N ASN A 360 -7.36 6.56 9.83
CA ASN A 360 -8.06 5.94 8.72
C ASN A 360 -7.47 4.55 8.40
N PHE A 361 -8.13 3.84 7.48
CA PHE A 361 -7.70 2.54 7.01
C PHE A 361 -7.39 2.56 5.52
N HIS A 362 -6.41 1.76 5.13
CA HIS A 362 -6.09 1.47 3.74
C HIS A 362 -5.81 -0.02 3.53
N GLN A 363 -5.72 -0.45 2.28
CA GLN A 363 -5.43 -1.83 1.87
C GLN A 363 -4.22 -1.95 0.95
N ASP A 364 -3.71 -0.81 0.48
CA ASP A 364 -2.53 -0.75 -0.38
C ASP A 364 -2.64 -1.63 -1.65
N PRO A 365 -3.76 -1.55 -2.42
CA PRO A 365 -3.93 -2.38 -3.61
C PRO A 365 -2.80 -2.16 -4.62
N PRO A 366 -2.25 -3.23 -5.19
CA PRO A 366 -2.76 -4.61 -5.24
C PRO A 366 -2.24 -5.55 -4.15
N VAL A 367 -1.60 -5.05 -3.09
CA VAL A 367 -1.11 -5.87 -1.96
C VAL A 367 -2.23 -6.76 -1.41
N VAL A 368 -3.41 -6.17 -1.16
CA VAL A 368 -4.68 -6.89 -0.95
C VAL A 368 -5.79 -6.19 -1.72
N GLU A 369 -6.89 -6.90 -1.96
CA GLU A 369 -8.07 -6.31 -2.60
C GLU A 369 -8.59 -5.12 -1.77
N PRO A 370 -9.14 -4.07 -2.42
CA PRO A 370 -9.62 -2.87 -1.73
C PRO A 370 -10.98 -3.10 -1.05
N ASP A 371 -11.13 -4.21 -0.34
CA ASP A 371 -12.34 -4.61 0.37
C ASP A 371 -12.47 -3.90 1.71
N MET A 372 -13.21 -2.77 1.73
CA MET A 372 -13.41 -1.95 2.91
C MET A 372 -14.23 -2.67 4.00
N LEU A 373 -15.16 -3.53 3.63
CA LEU A 373 -15.95 -4.31 4.61
C LEU A 373 -15.10 -5.38 5.29
N ARG A 374 -14.18 -6.01 4.57
CA ARG A 374 -13.16 -6.89 5.17
C ARG A 374 -12.21 -6.12 6.08
N THR A 375 -11.84 -4.90 5.71
CA THR A 375 -10.99 -4.03 6.55
C THR A 375 -11.71 -3.66 7.85
N VAL A 376 -12.99 -3.30 7.79
CA VAL A 376 -13.83 -3.09 8.98
C VAL A 376 -13.89 -4.38 9.81
N TRP A 377 -14.10 -5.54 9.17
CA TRP A 377 -14.10 -6.84 9.84
C TRP A 377 -12.77 -7.11 10.57
N CYS A 378 -11.63 -6.79 9.96
CA CYS A 378 -10.31 -6.95 10.58
C CYS A 378 -10.17 -6.08 11.85
N ALA A 379 -10.58 -4.81 11.80
CA ALA A 379 -10.51 -3.89 12.93
C ALA A 379 -11.41 -4.31 14.10
N VAL A 380 -12.59 -4.87 13.78
CA VAL A 380 -13.59 -5.30 14.78
C VAL A 380 -13.23 -6.64 15.42
N ASN A 381 -12.78 -7.61 14.61
CA ASN A 381 -12.61 -9.00 15.08
C ASN A 381 -11.16 -9.33 15.44
N ARG A 382 -10.19 -8.78 14.73
CA ARG A 382 -8.75 -9.04 14.92
C ARG A 382 -8.45 -10.54 14.98
N MET A 383 -8.78 -11.21 13.88
CA MET A 383 -8.52 -12.65 13.70
C MET A 383 -7.46 -12.85 12.64
N THR A 384 -6.55 -13.76 12.86
CA THR A 384 -5.58 -14.19 11.85
C THR A 384 -6.25 -15.12 10.82
N ARG A 385 -5.54 -15.40 9.73
CA ARG A 385 -6.04 -16.30 8.67
C ARG A 385 -6.22 -17.73 9.15
N THR A 386 -5.45 -18.17 10.16
CA THR A 386 -5.61 -19.47 10.81
C THR A 386 -6.71 -19.49 11.88
N GLY A 387 -7.42 -18.37 12.08
CA GLY A 387 -8.50 -18.26 13.05
C GLY A 387 -8.07 -17.97 14.48
N GLN A 388 -6.83 -17.53 14.70
CA GLN A 388 -6.34 -17.13 16.02
C GLN A 388 -6.66 -15.64 16.28
N PRO A 389 -7.10 -15.26 17.49
CA PRO A 389 -7.21 -13.85 17.83
C PRO A 389 -5.83 -13.20 17.95
N ILE A 390 -5.69 -11.98 17.40
CA ILE A 390 -4.44 -11.21 17.48
C ILE A 390 -4.69 -9.84 18.11
N GLY A 391 -4.14 -9.62 19.31
CA GLY A 391 -4.30 -8.38 20.06
C GLY A 391 -5.76 -7.97 20.27
N PRO A 392 -6.61 -8.78 20.90
CA PRO A 392 -8.05 -8.49 21.06
C PRO A 392 -8.33 -7.19 21.82
N GLY A 393 -7.36 -6.70 22.59
CA GLY A 393 -7.41 -5.40 23.26
C GLY A 393 -7.46 -4.21 22.30
N GLN A 394 -7.05 -4.39 21.03
CA GLN A 394 -7.05 -3.37 19.99
C GLN A 394 -8.31 -3.38 19.10
N ARG A 395 -9.34 -4.16 19.46
CA ARG A 395 -10.63 -4.16 18.77
C ARG A 395 -11.35 -2.82 18.95
N VAL A 396 -12.04 -2.38 17.91
CA VAL A 396 -12.92 -1.21 17.93
C VAL A 396 -14.35 -1.60 17.58
N SER A 397 -15.33 -0.72 17.86
CA SER A 397 -16.71 -0.95 17.44
C SER A 397 -16.85 -0.92 15.91
N VAL A 398 -17.92 -1.55 15.40
CA VAL A 398 -18.26 -1.46 13.96
C VAL A 398 -18.42 -0.01 13.52
N PHE A 399 -19.04 0.83 14.36
CA PHE A 399 -19.25 2.25 14.07
C PHE A 399 -17.92 3.01 13.96
N ASP A 400 -16.99 2.77 14.87
CA ASP A 400 -15.67 3.42 14.84
C ASP A 400 -14.81 2.91 13.66
N ALA A 401 -14.92 1.63 13.33
CA ALA A 401 -14.24 1.10 12.14
C ALA A 401 -14.80 1.69 10.82
N LEU A 402 -16.14 1.91 10.75
CA LEU A 402 -16.76 2.57 9.59
C LEU A 402 -16.30 4.01 9.43
N LYS A 403 -16.07 4.76 10.52
CA LYS A 403 -15.48 6.12 10.43
C LYS A 403 -14.10 6.07 9.75
N GLY A 404 -13.28 5.06 10.06
CA GLY A 404 -11.95 4.89 9.48
C GLY A 404 -11.93 4.74 7.95
N VAL A 405 -13.01 4.25 7.35
CA VAL A 405 -13.17 4.10 5.90
C VAL A 405 -14.08 5.14 5.26
N THR A 406 -14.57 6.12 6.03
CA THR A 406 -15.47 7.18 5.55
C THR A 406 -14.99 8.57 5.96
N VAL A 407 -15.55 9.14 7.03
CA VAL A 407 -15.29 10.54 7.44
C VAL A 407 -13.83 10.78 7.84
N HIS A 408 -13.16 9.80 8.45
CA HIS A 408 -11.75 9.94 8.81
C HIS A 408 -10.83 9.84 7.56
N ALA A 409 -11.22 9.03 6.56
CA ALA A 409 -10.54 9.02 5.28
C ALA A 409 -10.68 10.37 4.55
N ALA A 410 -11.87 10.97 4.55
CA ALA A 410 -12.09 12.31 4.03
C ALA A 410 -11.27 13.38 4.79
N TYR A 411 -11.17 13.25 6.13
CA TYR A 411 -10.36 14.13 6.97
C TYR A 411 -8.88 14.11 6.58
N ALA A 412 -8.33 12.94 6.26
CA ALA A 412 -6.94 12.81 5.82
C ALA A 412 -6.64 13.57 4.52
N TYR A 413 -7.65 13.80 3.67
CA TYR A 413 -7.53 14.54 2.41
C TYR A 413 -8.02 15.99 2.50
N HIS A 414 -8.33 16.51 3.71
CA HIS A 414 -8.95 17.82 3.95
C HIS A 414 -10.31 17.98 3.24
N GLU A 415 -11.07 16.88 3.11
CA GLU A 415 -12.34 16.83 2.38
C GLU A 415 -13.56 16.49 3.28
N GLU A 416 -13.39 16.43 4.59
CA GLU A 416 -14.47 16.11 5.53
C GLU A 416 -15.64 17.10 5.50
N GLY A 417 -15.42 18.29 4.99
CA GLY A 417 -16.47 19.28 4.70
C GLY A 417 -17.36 18.92 3.51
N GLN A 418 -16.86 18.09 2.61
CA GLN A 418 -17.52 17.76 1.33
C GLN A 418 -17.91 16.28 1.21
N LYS A 419 -17.22 15.37 1.89
CA LYS A 419 -17.35 13.91 1.77
C LYS A 419 -17.40 13.22 3.15
N GLY A 420 -17.55 11.91 3.16
CA GLY A 420 -17.38 11.04 4.30
C GLY A 420 -18.61 10.90 5.22
N THR A 421 -19.66 11.70 5.05
CA THR A 421 -20.93 11.58 5.75
C THR A 421 -22.12 11.88 4.86
N LEU A 422 -23.28 11.26 5.14
CA LEU A 422 -24.55 11.54 4.46
C LEU A 422 -25.25 12.76 5.08
N THR A 423 -24.63 13.93 4.93
CA THR A 423 -25.13 15.21 5.45
C THR A 423 -25.52 16.10 4.27
N ALA A 424 -26.66 16.81 4.39
CA ALA A 424 -27.11 17.75 3.35
C ALA A 424 -26.03 18.81 3.06
N GLY A 425 -25.80 19.07 1.77
CA GLY A 425 -24.78 19.99 1.29
C GLY A 425 -23.44 19.35 0.94
N LYS A 426 -23.23 18.04 1.25
CA LYS A 426 -22.07 17.27 0.79
C LYS A 426 -22.33 16.58 -0.54
N LEU A 427 -21.25 16.12 -1.18
CA LEU A 427 -21.33 15.29 -2.38
C LEU A 427 -22.13 14.00 -2.10
N ALA A 428 -22.99 13.64 -3.04
CA ALA A 428 -23.84 12.45 -2.93
C ALA A 428 -23.04 11.19 -3.31
N ASP A 429 -21.95 10.94 -2.56
CA ASP A 429 -21.12 9.74 -2.65
C ASP A 429 -21.66 8.72 -1.63
N MET A 430 -22.21 7.62 -2.12
CA MET A 430 -22.93 6.65 -1.29
C MET A 430 -22.69 5.22 -1.75
N VAL A 431 -22.81 4.29 -0.81
CA VAL A 431 -22.83 2.87 -1.09
C VAL A 431 -24.12 2.24 -0.56
N ILE A 432 -24.77 1.40 -1.35
CA ILE A 432 -25.92 0.59 -0.94
C ILE A 432 -25.42 -0.81 -0.66
N LEU A 433 -25.72 -1.30 0.55
CA LEU A 433 -25.30 -2.61 1.04
C LEU A 433 -26.50 -3.55 1.16
N ASP A 434 -26.28 -4.86 1.04
CA ASP A 434 -27.34 -5.88 1.23
C ASP A 434 -27.79 -6.00 2.68
N ARG A 435 -26.96 -5.58 3.64
CA ARG A 435 -27.22 -5.65 5.09
C ARG A 435 -26.65 -4.44 5.80
N ASN A 436 -27.26 -4.07 6.93
CA ASN A 436 -26.75 -3.01 7.79
C ASN A 436 -25.56 -3.52 8.62
N PRO A 437 -24.33 -2.98 8.44
CA PRO A 437 -23.15 -3.42 9.18
C PRO A 437 -23.29 -3.30 10.70
N LEU A 438 -24.01 -2.27 11.19
CA LEU A 438 -24.24 -2.04 12.62
C LEU A 438 -25.21 -3.05 13.28
N LYS A 439 -25.94 -3.82 12.46
CA LYS A 439 -26.89 -4.86 12.92
C LYS A 439 -26.47 -6.27 12.54
N THR A 440 -25.37 -6.39 11.81
CA THR A 440 -24.80 -7.68 11.39
C THR A 440 -23.87 -8.22 12.47
N GLU A 441 -23.89 -9.53 12.70
CA GLU A 441 -22.93 -10.19 13.59
C GLU A 441 -21.50 -9.86 13.16
N PRO A 442 -20.62 -9.45 14.08
CA PRO A 442 -19.27 -8.98 13.75
C PRO A 442 -18.49 -9.90 12.82
N MET A 443 -18.58 -11.22 13.01
CA MET A 443 -17.88 -12.20 12.17
C MET A 443 -18.42 -12.28 10.74
N GLN A 444 -19.62 -11.79 10.47
CA GLN A 444 -20.28 -11.81 9.15
C GLN A 444 -20.14 -10.49 8.38
N ILE A 445 -19.51 -9.46 8.94
CA ILE A 445 -19.35 -8.15 8.27
C ILE A 445 -18.63 -8.28 6.93
N LYS A 446 -17.62 -9.15 6.84
CA LYS A 446 -16.86 -9.43 5.61
C LYS A 446 -17.72 -10.07 4.49
N ASP A 447 -18.89 -10.57 4.81
CA ASP A 447 -19.80 -11.25 3.88
C ASP A 447 -20.89 -10.31 3.33
N ILE A 448 -20.96 -9.08 3.85
CA ILE A 448 -21.84 -8.00 3.37
C ILE A 448 -21.46 -7.66 1.92
N LYS A 449 -22.44 -7.48 1.06
CA LYS A 449 -22.23 -7.17 -0.35
C LYS A 449 -22.54 -5.71 -0.66
N VAL A 450 -21.68 -5.09 -1.46
CA VAL A 450 -21.98 -3.83 -2.11
C VAL A 450 -22.95 -4.11 -3.26
N LEU A 451 -24.13 -3.51 -3.21
CA LEU A 451 -25.15 -3.62 -4.24
C LEU A 451 -25.03 -2.50 -5.27
N GLU A 452 -24.72 -1.29 -4.79
CA GLU A 452 -24.61 -0.12 -5.66
C GLU A 452 -23.58 0.87 -5.11
N THR A 453 -22.82 1.48 -6.01
CA THR A 453 -21.89 2.58 -5.71
C THR A 453 -22.32 3.81 -6.48
N VAL A 454 -22.60 4.88 -5.75
CA VAL A 454 -23.07 6.16 -6.27
C VAL A 454 -21.99 7.21 -6.04
N LYS A 455 -21.60 7.91 -7.10
CA LYS A 455 -20.67 9.04 -7.08
C LYS A 455 -21.38 10.29 -7.57
N GLU A 456 -21.43 11.33 -6.74
CA GLU A 456 -22.09 12.62 -7.06
C GLU A 456 -23.55 12.45 -7.52
N GLY A 457 -24.26 11.48 -6.90
CA GLY A 457 -25.65 11.18 -7.24
C GLY A 457 -25.86 10.31 -8.48
N LYS A 458 -24.78 9.89 -9.15
CA LYS A 458 -24.83 9.00 -10.32
C LYS A 458 -24.38 7.58 -9.91
N THR A 459 -25.19 6.58 -10.22
CA THR A 459 -24.82 5.17 -10.08
C THR A 459 -23.72 4.82 -11.06
N LEU A 460 -22.55 4.43 -10.57
CA LEU A 460 -21.40 4.01 -11.36
C LEU A 460 -21.19 2.49 -11.34
N TYR A 461 -21.69 1.82 -10.31
CA TYR A 461 -21.67 0.36 -10.19
C TYR A 461 -22.99 -0.12 -9.64
N ARG A 462 -23.52 -1.17 -10.23
CA ARG A 462 -24.65 -1.95 -9.71
C ARG A 462 -24.33 -3.41 -9.86
N LYS A 463 -24.47 -4.15 -8.75
CA LYS A 463 -24.34 -5.60 -8.79
C LYS A 463 -25.50 -6.13 -9.61
N GLU A 464 -25.20 -6.84 -10.69
CA GLU A 464 -26.22 -7.56 -11.46
C GLU A 464 -26.85 -8.64 -10.58
N ASP A 465 -28.16 -8.80 -10.67
CA ASP A 465 -28.88 -9.91 -10.00
C ASP A 465 -28.39 -11.22 -10.60
N ILE A 466 -27.84 -12.09 -9.73
CA ILE A 466 -27.46 -13.45 -10.08
C ILE A 466 -28.71 -14.35 -9.97
#